data_25de10974d40a556670d1d1cf9b28c07
#
_entry.id   25de10974d40a556670d1d1cf9b28c07
#
_cell.length_a   1.000
_cell.length_b   1.000
_cell.length_c   1.000
_cell.angle_alpha   90.00
_cell.angle_beta   90.00
_cell.angle_gamma   90.00
#
_symmetry.space_group_name_H-M   'P 1'
#
loop_
_entity.id
_entity.type
_entity.pdbx_description
1 polymer ?
#
loop_
_entity_poly.entity_id
_entity_poly.type
_entity_poly.pdbx_seq_one_letter_code
_entity_poly.pdbx_strand_id
1 'polypeptide(L)'
;RAINVPNIDSYLGLMHTLFALEDMYGIKIGKIDGELCLRLDREHKEYQHLFEPFHAWQQMAAKLEAGEISQEEYDTWRYNYPELDTSEIRAKVPSQELSDELIKALKKEKQ
;
A
#
# COMPACT_ATOMS: atom_id res chain seq x y z
N ARG A 1 -1.23 0.15 -17.89
CA ARG A 1 -1.69 -0.84 -17.26
C ARG A 1 -3.12 -0.97 -17.37
N ALA A 2 -3.48 -1.98 -17.87
CA ALA A 2 -4.85 -2.20 -18.10
C ALA A 2 -5.49 -2.64 -16.84
N ILE A 3 -6.14 -1.75 -16.23
CA ILE A 3 -6.76 -2.07 -15.03
C ILE A 3 -8.18 -1.74 -15.12
N ASN A 4 -9.00 -2.61 -14.68
CA ASN A 4 -10.39 -2.34 -14.64
C ASN A 4 -10.71 -1.56 -13.40
N VAL A 5 -10.21 -0.37 -13.39
CA VAL A 5 -10.46 0.50 -12.26
C VAL A 5 -11.70 1.31 -12.55
N PRO A 6 -12.63 1.37 -11.61
CA PRO A 6 -13.80 2.23 -11.81
C PRO A 6 -13.34 3.66 -11.99
N ASN A 7 -14.22 4.46 -12.51
CA ASN A 7 -13.91 5.87 -12.72
C ASN A 7 -13.82 6.56 -11.38
N ILE A 8 -12.64 6.66 -10.83
CA ILE A 8 -12.45 7.28 -9.54
C ILE A 8 -12.24 8.78 -9.67
N ASP A 9 -12.30 9.31 -10.90
CA ASP A 9 -12.21 10.74 -11.07
C ASP A 9 -13.46 11.44 -10.57
N SER A 10 -14.56 10.73 -10.44
CA SER A 10 -15.76 11.31 -9.89
C SER A 10 -15.93 10.86 -8.45
N TYR A 11 -16.60 11.68 -7.67
CA TYR A 11 -16.83 11.32 -6.28
C TYR A 11 -17.71 10.09 -6.15
N LEU A 12 -18.68 9.97 -7.04
CA LEU A 12 -19.55 8.81 -7.01
C LEU A 12 -18.76 7.53 -7.31
N GLY A 13 -17.91 7.57 -8.33
CA GLY A 13 -17.08 6.42 -8.66
C GLY A 13 -16.14 6.07 -7.53
N LEU A 14 -15.57 7.08 -6.89
CA LEU A 14 -14.70 6.84 -5.76
C LEU A 14 -15.44 6.14 -4.63
N MET A 15 -16.65 6.60 -4.32
CA MET A 15 -17.40 6.01 -3.22
C MET A 15 -17.73 4.55 -3.51
N HIS A 16 -18.13 4.25 -4.75
CA HIS A 16 -18.45 2.87 -5.08
C HIS A 16 -17.21 1.98 -5.06
N THR A 17 -16.06 2.53 -5.40
CA THR A 17 -14.82 1.79 -5.28
C THR A 17 -14.54 1.46 -3.82
N LEU A 18 -14.72 2.43 -2.94
CA LEU A 18 -14.48 2.21 -1.52
C LEU A 18 -15.48 1.21 -0.94
N PHE A 19 -16.73 1.26 -1.39
CA PHE A 19 -17.71 0.27 -0.93
C PHE A 19 -17.30 -1.14 -1.35
N ALA A 20 -16.79 -1.28 -2.56
CA ALA A 20 -16.34 -2.58 -3.02
C ALA A 20 -15.17 -3.07 -2.17
N LEU A 21 -14.27 -2.16 -1.82
CA LEU A 21 -13.13 -2.52 -0.97
C LEU A 21 -13.60 -2.95 0.42
N GLU A 22 -14.65 -2.31 0.91
CA GLU A 22 -15.21 -2.72 2.19
C GLU A 22 -15.70 -4.15 2.14
N ASP A 23 -16.44 -4.48 1.08
CA ASP A 23 -17.00 -5.83 0.96
C ASP A 23 -15.91 -6.87 0.72
N MET A 24 -14.96 -6.55 -0.12
CA MET A 24 -13.98 -7.55 -0.54
C MET A 24 -12.86 -7.72 0.46
N TYR A 25 -12.46 -6.64 1.11
CA TYR A 25 -11.26 -6.67 1.95
C TYR A 25 -11.46 -6.19 3.36
N GLY A 26 -12.63 -5.69 3.69
CA GLY A 26 -12.88 -5.24 5.05
C GLY A 26 -12.24 -3.91 5.39
N ILE A 27 -12.09 -3.05 4.38
CA ILE A 27 -11.58 -1.71 4.62
C ILE A 27 -12.77 -0.83 4.96
N LYS A 28 -12.87 -0.43 6.21
CA LYS A 28 -14.04 0.25 6.73
C LYS A 28 -13.76 1.69 7.08
N ILE A 29 -14.84 2.46 7.14
CA ILE A 29 -14.73 3.84 7.58
C ILE A 29 -14.74 3.87 9.10
N GLY A 30 -13.91 4.73 9.66
CA GLY A 30 -13.85 4.90 11.11
C GLY A 30 -13.62 6.34 11.44
N LYS A 31 -13.41 6.59 12.71
CA LYS A 31 -13.17 7.94 13.19
C LYS A 31 -12.19 7.89 14.35
N ILE A 32 -11.15 8.71 14.28
CA ILE A 32 -10.17 8.81 15.34
C ILE A 32 -10.01 10.27 15.68
N ASP A 33 -10.27 10.61 16.91
CA ASP A 33 -10.16 11.99 17.38
C ASP A 33 -10.95 12.95 16.52
N GLY A 34 -12.12 12.51 16.08
CA GLY A 34 -13.00 13.35 15.28
C GLY A 34 -12.68 13.36 13.81
N GLU A 35 -11.64 12.69 13.40
CA GLU A 35 -11.24 12.67 11.99
C GLU A 35 -11.62 11.34 11.34
N LEU A 36 -12.19 11.45 10.16
CA LEU A 36 -12.57 10.24 9.42
C LEU A 36 -11.33 9.53 8.91
N CYS A 37 -11.36 8.21 8.98
CA CYS A 37 -10.23 7.42 8.52
C CYS A 37 -10.72 6.08 8.01
N LEU A 38 -9.89 5.43 7.23
CA LEU A 38 -10.15 4.07 6.81
C LEU A 38 -9.37 3.14 7.71
N ARG A 39 -9.97 2.02 8.05
CA ARG A 39 -9.30 1.05 8.91
C ARG A 39 -9.61 -0.35 8.44
N LEU A 40 -8.79 -1.28 8.89
CA LEU A 40 -8.99 -2.68 8.56
C LEU A 40 -9.88 -3.33 9.61
N ASP A 41 -10.86 -4.11 9.14
CA ASP A 41 -11.74 -4.85 10.03
C ASP A 41 -11.03 -6.11 10.49
N ARG A 42 -10.74 -6.18 11.78
CA ARG A 42 -10.02 -7.33 12.33
C ARG A 42 -10.76 -8.63 12.17
N GLU A 43 -12.07 -8.55 12.04
CA GLU A 43 -12.88 -9.75 11.91
C GLU A 43 -12.99 -10.23 10.48
N HIS A 44 -12.51 -9.45 9.54
CA HIS A 44 -12.60 -9.84 8.14
C HIS A 44 -11.56 -10.89 7.80
N LYS A 45 -11.94 -11.82 6.92
CA LYS A 45 -11.05 -12.92 6.57
C LYS A 45 -9.77 -12.46 5.91
N GLU A 46 -9.77 -11.27 5.31
CA GLU A 46 -8.60 -10.77 4.62
C GLU A 46 -7.67 -9.98 5.53
N TYR A 47 -8.03 -9.82 6.78
CA TYR A 47 -7.25 -8.96 7.67
C TYR A 47 -5.79 -9.40 7.75
N GLN A 48 -5.55 -10.70 7.86
CA GLN A 48 -4.19 -11.20 7.99
C GLN A 48 -3.34 -10.84 6.78
N HIS A 49 -3.95 -10.88 5.61
CA HIS A 49 -3.20 -10.62 4.38
C HIS A 49 -2.96 -9.13 4.19
N LEU A 50 -3.80 -8.29 4.76
CA LEU A 50 -3.69 -6.85 4.56
C LEU A 50 -2.87 -6.16 5.64
N PHE A 51 -2.72 -6.77 6.79
CA PHE A 51 -2.06 -6.09 7.90
C PHE A 51 -0.62 -5.72 7.54
N GLU A 52 0.15 -6.65 7.00
CA GLU A 52 1.54 -6.39 6.71
C GLU A 52 1.74 -5.26 5.70
N PRO A 53 1.11 -5.30 4.54
CA PRO A 53 1.30 -4.20 3.60
C PRO A 53 0.79 -2.87 4.11
N PHE A 54 -0.33 -2.88 4.84
CA PHE A 54 -0.83 -1.62 5.39
C PHE A 54 0.08 -1.10 6.48
N HIS A 55 0.64 -2.00 7.28
CA HIS A 55 1.58 -1.60 8.31
C HIS A 55 2.83 -0.98 7.70
N ALA A 56 3.35 -1.59 6.64
CA ALA A 56 4.50 -1.04 5.95
C ALA A 56 4.20 0.35 5.40
N TRP A 57 3.02 0.50 4.82
CA TRP A 57 2.61 1.79 4.29
C TRP A 57 2.52 2.82 5.40
N GLN A 58 1.93 2.44 6.52
CA GLN A 58 1.79 3.35 7.65
C GLN A 58 3.16 3.78 8.19
N GLN A 59 4.11 2.85 8.23
CA GLN A 59 5.45 3.18 8.68
C GLN A 59 6.09 4.21 7.77
N MET A 60 5.94 4.03 6.47
CA MET A 60 6.52 4.98 5.52
C MET A 60 5.84 6.33 5.60
N ALA A 61 4.52 6.33 5.77
CA ALA A 61 3.80 7.58 5.90
C ALA A 61 4.21 8.33 7.16
N ALA A 62 4.46 7.61 8.24
CA ALA A 62 4.90 8.22 9.47
C ALA A 62 6.28 8.84 9.32
N LYS A 63 7.16 8.17 8.58
CA LYS A 63 8.49 8.72 8.34
C LYS A 63 8.41 9.99 7.53
N LEU A 64 7.52 10.01 6.54
CA LEU A 64 7.34 11.22 5.75
C LEU A 64 6.85 12.37 6.63
N GLU A 65 5.89 12.10 7.48
CA GLU A 65 5.33 13.12 8.33
C GLU A 65 6.35 13.63 9.32
N ALA A 66 7.21 12.75 9.80
CA ALA A 66 8.26 13.14 10.75
C ALA A 66 9.45 13.81 10.07
N GLY A 67 9.46 13.87 8.76
CA GLY A 67 10.57 14.49 8.05
C GLY A 67 11.78 13.58 7.89
N GLU A 68 11.62 12.29 8.17
CA GLU A 68 12.73 11.35 8.05
C GLU A 68 13.00 10.96 6.61
N ILE A 69 12.00 11.04 5.77
CA ILE A 69 12.18 10.80 4.35
C ILE A 69 11.50 11.93 3.59
N SER A 70 11.92 12.12 2.35
CA SER A 70 11.35 13.15 1.51
C SER A 70 10.10 12.63 0.82
N GLN A 71 9.34 13.56 0.26
CA GLN A 71 8.17 13.19 -0.53
C GLN A 71 8.59 12.32 -1.70
N GLU A 72 9.72 12.64 -2.30
CA GLU A 72 10.21 11.87 -3.43
C GLU A 72 10.53 10.43 -3.03
N GLU A 73 11.14 10.26 -1.87
CA GLU A 73 11.45 8.92 -1.38
C GLU A 73 10.17 8.14 -1.08
N TYR A 74 9.19 8.81 -0.51
CA TYR A 74 7.92 8.19 -0.21
C TYR A 74 7.23 7.75 -1.51
N ASP A 75 7.22 8.62 -2.51
CA ASP A 75 6.59 8.29 -3.79
C ASP A 75 7.31 7.15 -4.48
N THR A 76 8.63 7.14 -4.40
CA THR A 76 9.39 6.06 -5.01
C THR A 76 9.04 4.73 -4.37
N TRP A 77 8.91 4.72 -3.04
CA TRP A 77 8.53 3.50 -2.35
C TRP A 77 7.15 3.00 -2.81
N ARG A 78 6.20 3.92 -2.90
CA ARG A 78 4.83 3.53 -3.28
C ARG A 78 4.77 2.98 -4.70
N TYR A 79 5.44 3.66 -5.63
CA TYR A 79 5.37 3.25 -7.03
C TYR A 79 6.09 1.95 -7.29
N ASN A 80 7.05 1.62 -6.45
CA ASN A 80 7.83 0.40 -6.64
C ASN A 80 7.46 -0.71 -5.68
N TYR A 81 6.49 -0.47 -4.83
CA TYR A 81 6.09 -1.48 -3.89
C TYR A 81 5.75 -2.77 -4.64
N PRO A 82 6.19 -3.92 -4.15
CA PRO A 82 6.90 -4.15 -2.90
C PRO A 82 8.42 -4.21 -3.04
N GLU A 83 8.95 -3.87 -4.16
CA GLU A 83 10.38 -4.06 -4.42
C GLU A 83 11.25 -3.17 -3.54
N LEU A 84 10.76 -1.97 -3.24
CA LEU A 84 11.56 -1.02 -2.48
C LEU A 84 11.01 -0.82 -1.08
N ASP A 85 10.54 -1.89 -0.48
CA ASP A 85 10.13 -1.83 0.91
C ASP A 85 11.40 -1.75 1.75
N THR A 86 11.76 -0.55 2.13
CA THR A 86 13.04 -0.34 2.80
C THR A 86 13.14 -1.07 4.13
N SER A 87 12.02 -1.22 4.82
CA SER A 87 12.06 -2.00 6.06
C SER A 87 12.44 -3.43 5.77
N GLU A 88 11.84 -3.99 4.75
CA GLU A 88 12.11 -5.34 4.36
C GLU A 88 13.54 -5.51 3.88
N ILE A 89 13.96 -4.57 3.06
CA ILE A 89 15.30 -4.65 2.49
C ILE A 89 16.33 -4.60 3.59
N ARG A 90 16.12 -3.73 4.55
CA ARG A 90 17.09 -3.59 5.61
C ARG A 90 17.18 -4.84 6.47
N ALA A 91 16.03 -5.43 6.75
CA ALA A 91 15.99 -6.63 7.57
C ALA A 91 16.49 -7.85 6.82
N LYS A 92 16.42 -7.81 5.50
CA LYS A 92 16.75 -8.96 4.69
C LYS A 92 17.91 -8.72 3.76
N VAL A 93 18.93 -8.11 4.29
CA VAL A 93 20.11 -7.85 3.49
C VAL A 93 20.61 -9.11 2.79
N PRO A 94 20.65 -10.26 3.46
CA PRO A 94 21.12 -11.46 2.76
C PRO A 94 20.24 -11.85 1.57
N SER A 95 19.04 -11.32 1.51
CA SER A 95 18.12 -11.63 0.42
C SER A 95 18.16 -10.64 -0.71
N GLN A 96 19.13 -9.80 -0.73
CA GLN A 96 19.18 -8.76 -1.72
C GLN A 96 19.23 -9.29 -3.15
N GLU A 97 19.90 -10.41 -3.31
CA GLU A 97 19.97 -11.01 -4.63
C GLU A 97 18.58 -11.39 -5.13
N LEU A 98 17.78 -11.91 -4.24
CA LEU A 98 16.43 -12.28 -4.60
C LEU A 98 15.62 -11.05 -5.00
N SER A 99 15.80 -9.98 -4.26
CA SER A 99 15.11 -8.74 -4.59
C SER A 99 15.50 -8.24 -5.97
N ASP A 100 16.77 -8.34 -6.29
CA ASP A 100 17.25 -7.90 -7.60
C ASP A 100 16.61 -8.71 -8.70
N GLU A 101 16.49 -10.00 -8.48
CA GLU A 101 15.87 -10.84 -9.48
C GLU A 101 14.41 -10.52 -9.67
N LEU A 102 13.73 -10.22 -8.58
CA LEU A 102 12.34 -9.82 -8.67
C LEU A 102 12.18 -8.54 -9.47
N ILE A 103 13.05 -7.59 -9.23
CA ILE A 103 13.00 -6.33 -9.95
C ILE A 103 13.21 -6.57 -11.42
N LYS A 104 14.16 -7.41 -11.75
CA LYS A 104 14.42 -7.72 -13.15
C LYS A 104 13.22 -8.37 -13.80
N ALA A 105 12.61 -9.31 -13.11
CA ALA A 105 11.45 -10.00 -13.66
C ALA A 105 10.31 -9.04 -13.91
N LEU A 106 10.09 -8.14 -12.95
CA LEU A 106 9.02 -7.18 -13.09
C LEU A 106 9.28 -6.20 -14.21
N LYS A 107 10.51 -5.79 -14.37
CA LYS A 107 10.85 -4.91 -15.48
C LYS A 107 10.61 -5.57 -16.81
N LYS A 108 10.93 -6.85 -16.91
CA LYS A 108 10.67 -7.57 -18.15
C LYS A 108 9.18 -7.62 -18.43
N GLU A 109 8.40 -7.83 -17.41
CA GLU A 109 6.96 -7.89 -17.62
C GLU A 109 6.40 -6.56 -18.05
N LYS A 110 6.96 -5.49 -17.57
CA LYS A 110 6.48 -4.17 -17.90
C LYS A 110 6.83 -3.79 -19.33
N GLN A 111 7.78 -4.43 -19.88
CA GLN A 111 8.16 -4.17 -21.24
C GLN A 111 7.33 -5.04 -22.16
#